data_0cd32c58820bf4ec0bde990bd1608d1d
#
_entry.id   0cd32c58820bf4ec0bde990bd1608d1d
#
_cell.length_a   1.000
_cell.length_b   1.000
_cell.length_c   1.000
_cell.angle_alpha   90.00
_cell.angle_beta   90.00
_cell.angle_gamma   90.00
#
_symmetry.space_group_name_H-M   'P 1'
#
loop_
_entity.id
_entity.type
_entity.pdbx_description
1 polymer ?
#
loop_
_entity_poly.entity_id
_entity_poly.type
_entity_poly.pdbx_seq_one_letter_code
_entity_poly.pdbx_strand_id
1 'polypeptide(L)'
;AGALKAHVSEYDVDVIDSQSASRLIPATVEGGLHQIETASGAVLKARSVIIATGAKWRNMNVPGEDQYRTKGVTYCPHCDGPLFKGKRVAVIGGGNSGVEAAIDLAGVVEHVTLLEFAPEMKADQVLQDKVRSLKNVDIILNAQTTEVVGDGSKVTGLQYRDRVSGDEHHVAL
;
A
#
# COMPACT_ATOMS: atom_id res chain seq x y z
N ALA A 1 -9.64 -19.29 0.90
CA ALA A 1 -10.92 -18.93 0.24
C ALA A 1 -12.02 -19.95 0.54
N GLY A 2 -11.77 -21.30 0.43
CA GLY A 2 -12.81 -22.32 0.64
C GLY A 2 -13.47 -22.31 2.01
N ALA A 3 -12.71 -22.16 3.09
CA ALA A 3 -13.24 -22.11 4.45
C ALA A 3 -14.16 -20.91 4.69
N LEU A 4 -13.82 -19.74 4.14
CA LEU A 4 -14.66 -18.55 4.25
C LEU A 4 -15.98 -18.71 3.46
N LYS A 5 -15.92 -19.32 2.28
CA LYS A 5 -17.12 -19.59 1.48
C LYS A 5 -18.03 -20.59 2.21
N ALA A 6 -17.48 -21.66 2.80
CA ALA A 6 -18.22 -22.61 3.62
C ALA A 6 -18.89 -21.93 4.81
N HIS A 7 -18.18 -21.05 5.51
CA HIS A 7 -18.72 -20.30 6.63
C HIS A 7 -19.89 -19.37 6.22
N VAL A 8 -19.75 -18.64 5.10
CA VAL A 8 -20.85 -17.80 4.59
C VAL A 8 -22.10 -18.62 4.26
N SER A 9 -21.93 -19.86 3.77
CA SER A 9 -23.04 -20.75 3.43
C SER A 9 -23.84 -21.26 4.66
N GLU A 10 -23.35 -21.03 5.89
CA GLU A 10 -24.07 -21.32 7.12
C GLU A 10 -25.16 -20.28 7.45
N TYR A 11 -25.13 -19.15 6.76
CA TYR A 11 -26.08 -18.06 6.94
C TYR A 11 -27.05 -17.99 5.77
N ASP A 12 -28.26 -17.48 6.02
CA ASP A 12 -29.28 -17.24 4.99
C ASP A 12 -28.94 -15.97 4.21
N VAL A 13 -27.95 -16.08 3.31
CA VAL A 13 -27.48 -15.01 2.43
C VAL A 13 -27.32 -15.51 1.00
N ASP A 14 -27.72 -14.69 0.05
CA ASP A 14 -27.51 -14.95 -1.36
C ASP A 14 -26.07 -14.58 -1.77
N VAL A 15 -25.34 -15.55 -2.34
CA VAL A 15 -24.00 -15.34 -2.88
C VAL A 15 -24.06 -15.35 -4.40
N ILE A 16 -23.75 -14.23 -5.03
CA ILE A 16 -23.71 -14.08 -6.47
C ILE A 16 -22.26 -14.12 -6.94
N ASP A 17 -21.83 -15.28 -7.42
CA ASP A 17 -20.48 -15.49 -7.94
C ASP A 17 -20.35 -14.99 -9.39
N SER A 18 -19.12 -14.68 -9.80
CA SER A 18 -18.74 -14.34 -11.18
C SER A 18 -19.47 -13.13 -11.77
N GLN A 19 -19.92 -12.21 -10.91
CA GLN A 19 -20.53 -10.96 -11.30
C GLN A 19 -19.67 -9.79 -10.81
N SER A 20 -19.44 -8.82 -11.69
CA SER A 20 -18.80 -7.56 -11.33
C SER A 20 -19.84 -6.48 -11.15
N ALA A 21 -19.82 -5.77 -10.02
CA ALA A 21 -20.56 -4.52 -9.87
C ALA A 21 -19.91 -3.46 -10.76
N SER A 22 -20.68 -2.86 -11.65
CA SER A 22 -20.20 -1.85 -12.59
C SER A 22 -20.52 -0.43 -12.15
N ARG A 23 -21.63 -0.25 -11.41
CA ARG A 23 -22.10 1.06 -10.97
C ARG A 23 -22.88 0.97 -9.68
N LEU A 24 -22.66 1.92 -8.78
CA LEU A 24 -23.50 2.18 -7.61
C LEU A 24 -24.27 3.48 -7.83
N ILE A 25 -25.59 3.41 -7.69
CA ILE A 25 -26.50 4.55 -7.76
C ILE A 25 -27.09 4.75 -6.37
N PRO A 26 -26.67 5.79 -5.64
CA PRO A 26 -27.21 6.09 -4.32
C PRO A 26 -28.71 6.40 -4.36
N ALA A 27 -29.43 6.08 -3.30
CA ALA A 27 -30.80 6.54 -3.12
C ALA A 27 -30.83 8.08 -3.04
N THR A 28 -31.78 8.70 -3.69
CA THR A 28 -31.95 10.17 -3.73
C THR A 28 -32.90 10.71 -2.69
N VAL A 29 -33.61 9.83 -1.99
CA VAL A 29 -34.58 10.18 -0.94
C VAL A 29 -34.30 9.33 0.32
N GLU A 30 -34.66 9.88 1.47
CA GLU A 30 -34.59 9.16 2.74
C GLU A 30 -35.48 7.89 2.70
N GLY A 31 -34.92 6.76 3.19
CA GLY A 31 -35.61 5.45 3.11
C GLY A 31 -35.66 4.82 1.71
N GLY A 32 -35.10 5.49 0.70
CA GLY A 32 -34.98 4.95 -0.65
C GLY A 32 -34.02 3.80 -0.78
N LEU A 33 -34.00 3.14 -1.93
CA LEU A 33 -33.10 2.01 -2.21
C LEU A 33 -31.93 2.48 -3.08
N HIS A 34 -30.72 2.11 -2.65
CA HIS A 34 -29.54 2.14 -3.50
C HIS A 34 -29.67 1.08 -4.58
N GLN A 35 -29.09 1.33 -5.76
CA GLN A 35 -29.07 0.36 -6.86
C GLN A 35 -27.61 0.02 -7.22
N ILE A 36 -27.36 -1.25 -7.47
CA ILE A 36 -26.08 -1.76 -7.93
C ILE A 36 -26.31 -2.42 -9.28
N GLU A 37 -25.73 -1.84 -10.32
CA GLU A 37 -25.72 -2.43 -11.65
C GLU A 37 -24.55 -3.40 -11.76
N THR A 38 -24.78 -4.56 -12.37
CA THR A 38 -23.73 -5.53 -12.68
C THR A 38 -23.28 -5.41 -14.13
N ALA A 39 -22.11 -5.95 -14.45
CA ALA A 39 -21.61 -5.99 -15.83
C ALA A 39 -22.50 -6.82 -16.76
N SER A 40 -23.32 -7.75 -16.24
CA SER A 40 -24.30 -8.51 -16.99
C SER A 40 -25.62 -7.77 -17.24
N GLY A 41 -25.78 -6.55 -16.71
CA GLY A 41 -26.99 -5.73 -16.86
C GLY A 41 -28.05 -6.00 -15.80
N ALA A 42 -27.82 -6.86 -14.82
CA ALA A 42 -28.73 -7.04 -13.69
C ALA A 42 -28.66 -5.84 -12.75
N VAL A 43 -29.79 -5.54 -12.07
CA VAL A 43 -29.88 -4.46 -11.09
C VAL A 43 -30.32 -5.03 -9.75
N LEU A 44 -29.46 -4.85 -8.74
CA LEU A 44 -29.75 -5.19 -7.35
C LEU A 44 -30.19 -3.93 -6.60
N LYS A 45 -31.11 -4.07 -5.66
CA LYS A 45 -31.62 -2.95 -4.86
C LYS A 45 -31.45 -3.28 -3.38
N ALA A 46 -30.92 -2.33 -2.60
CA ALA A 46 -30.69 -2.52 -1.17
C ALA A 46 -30.91 -1.22 -0.39
N ARG A 47 -31.31 -1.32 0.86
CA ARG A 47 -31.42 -0.20 1.80
C ARG A 47 -30.04 0.31 2.25
N SER A 48 -29.05 -0.58 2.29
CA SER A 48 -27.67 -0.26 2.61
C SER A 48 -26.73 -1.07 1.74
N VAL A 49 -25.52 -0.55 1.51
CA VAL A 49 -24.47 -1.22 0.71
C VAL A 49 -23.16 -1.15 1.47
N ILE A 50 -22.51 -2.31 1.63
CA ILE A 50 -21.16 -2.40 2.17
C ILE A 50 -20.19 -2.63 1.01
N ILE A 51 -19.24 -1.72 0.82
CA ILE A 51 -18.21 -1.83 -0.21
C ILE A 51 -17.00 -2.53 0.41
N ALA A 52 -16.79 -3.79 0.04
CA ALA A 52 -15.72 -4.65 0.55
C ALA A 52 -14.89 -5.23 -0.61
N THR A 53 -14.51 -4.38 -1.56
CA THR A 53 -13.86 -4.75 -2.82
C THR A 53 -12.36 -5.05 -2.68
N GLY A 54 -11.81 -4.93 -1.46
CA GLY A 54 -10.39 -5.12 -1.19
C GLY A 54 -9.54 -3.93 -1.65
N ALA A 55 -8.24 -4.15 -1.67
CA ALA A 55 -7.26 -3.16 -2.09
C ALA A 55 -6.26 -3.76 -3.08
N LYS A 56 -5.72 -2.90 -3.94
CA LYS A 56 -4.62 -3.24 -4.82
C LYS A 56 -3.45 -2.31 -4.50
N TRP A 57 -2.31 -2.91 -4.18
CA TRP A 57 -1.08 -2.18 -3.95
C TRP A 57 -0.62 -1.48 -5.23
N ARG A 58 -0.09 -0.27 -5.08
CA ARG A 58 0.61 0.40 -6.18
C ARG A 58 2.03 -0.14 -6.25
N ASN A 59 2.39 -0.68 -7.39
CA ASN A 59 3.76 -1.08 -7.67
C ASN A 59 4.53 0.13 -8.21
N MET A 60 5.83 0.16 -7.96
CA MET A 60 6.74 1.15 -8.56
C MET A 60 6.98 0.83 -10.04
N ASN A 61 6.86 -0.44 -10.43
CA ASN A 61 7.14 -0.99 -11.76
C ASN A 61 8.59 -0.69 -12.21
N VAL A 62 9.53 -0.86 -11.30
CA VAL A 62 10.96 -0.69 -11.55
C VAL A 62 11.67 -2.05 -11.60
N PRO A 63 12.83 -2.15 -12.26
CA PRO A 63 13.66 -3.35 -12.21
C PRO A 63 13.91 -3.81 -10.78
N GLY A 64 13.91 -5.13 -10.55
CA GLY A 64 14.12 -5.74 -9.25
C GLY A 64 12.89 -5.82 -8.35
N GLU A 65 11.85 -4.99 -8.53
CA GLU A 65 10.67 -5.00 -7.65
C GLU A 65 10.00 -6.38 -7.60
N ASP A 66 9.65 -6.93 -8.76
CA ASP A 66 9.02 -8.26 -8.83
C ASP A 66 9.99 -9.40 -8.51
N GLN A 67 11.26 -9.27 -8.90
CA GLN A 67 12.30 -10.27 -8.65
C GLN A 67 12.51 -10.51 -7.16
N TYR A 68 12.47 -9.44 -6.35
CA TYR A 68 12.71 -9.47 -4.91
C TYR A 68 11.41 -9.43 -4.08
N ARG A 69 10.26 -9.59 -4.70
CA ARG A 69 8.99 -9.76 -3.98
C ARG A 69 9.08 -10.98 -3.06
N THR A 70 8.72 -10.82 -1.80
CA THR A 70 8.91 -11.81 -0.71
C THR A 70 10.38 -12.12 -0.34
N LYS A 71 11.34 -11.45 -0.99
CA LYS A 71 12.78 -11.59 -0.72
C LYS A 71 13.41 -10.27 -0.28
N GLY A 72 12.62 -9.41 0.33
CA GLY A 72 13.01 -8.07 0.78
C GLY A 72 12.09 -6.95 0.27
N VAL A 73 11.31 -7.18 -0.80
CA VAL A 73 10.23 -6.29 -1.21
C VAL A 73 8.90 -6.78 -0.65
N THR A 74 8.21 -5.92 0.07
CA THR A 74 6.89 -6.19 0.68
C THR A 74 6.00 -4.96 0.64
N TYR A 75 4.69 -5.16 0.82
CA TYR A 75 3.69 -4.10 0.78
C TYR A 75 2.88 -4.00 2.09
N CYS A 76 3.16 -4.86 3.06
CA CYS A 76 2.47 -4.87 4.35
C CYS A 76 3.48 -4.69 5.50
N PRO A 77 3.66 -3.47 6.03
CA PRO A 77 4.63 -3.21 7.10
C PRO A 77 4.29 -3.98 8.37
N HIS A 78 3.01 -4.14 8.70
CA HIS A 78 2.58 -4.88 9.89
C HIS A 78 2.77 -6.40 9.74
N CYS A 79 2.59 -6.93 8.51
CA CYS A 79 2.71 -8.37 8.26
C CYS A 79 4.17 -8.83 8.30
N ASP A 80 5.03 -8.09 7.62
CA ASP A 80 6.40 -8.49 7.33
C ASP A 80 7.45 -7.70 8.11
N GLY A 81 7.08 -6.54 8.67
CA GLY A 81 7.98 -5.66 9.42
C GLY A 81 8.81 -6.38 10.49
N PRO A 82 8.22 -7.27 11.31
CA PRO A 82 8.98 -8.03 12.31
C PRO A 82 10.15 -8.86 11.75
N LEU A 83 10.09 -9.28 10.47
CA LEU A 83 11.16 -10.02 9.79
C LEU A 83 12.41 -9.15 9.51
N PHE A 84 12.25 -7.83 9.57
CA PHE A 84 13.31 -6.86 9.31
C PHE A 84 13.88 -6.24 10.59
N LYS A 85 13.61 -6.83 11.75
CA LYS A 85 14.14 -6.36 13.03
C LYS A 85 15.66 -6.17 12.97
N GLY A 86 16.11 -4.98 13.38
CA GLY A 86 17.54 -4.62 13.41
C GLY A 86 18.19 -4.45 12.04
N LYS A 87 17.41 -4.36 10.96
CA LYS A 87 17.91 -4.09 9.59
C LYS A 87 17.62 -2.65 9.19
N ARG A 88 18.28 -2.21 8.14
CA ARG A 88 17.96 -0.97 7.44
C ARG A 88 16.88 -1.26 6.40
N VAL A 89 15.88 -0.40 6.29
CA VAL A 89 14.77 -0.56 5.32
C VAL A 89 14.49 0.75 4.59
N ALA A 90 13.95 0.65 3.41
CA ALA A 90 13.40 1.78 2.69
C ALA A 90 11.88 1.69 2.59
N VAL A 91 11.20 2.82 2.74
CA VAL A 91 9.76 2.99 2.49
C VAL A 91 9.56 3.94 1.33
N ILE A 92 8.77 3.55 0.34
CA ILE A 92 8.55 4.35 -0.85
C ILE A 92 7.14 4.95 -0.84
N GLY A 93 7.09 6.28 -0.80
CA GLY A 93 5.88 7.09 -0.82
C GLY A 93 5.64 7.86 0.47
N GLY A 94 5.41 9.16 0.36
CA GLY A 94 5.19 10.12 1.45
C GLY A 94 3.72 10.49 1.67
N GLY A 95 2.77 9.64 1.28
CA GLY A 95 1.37 9.73 1.67
C GLY A 95 1.13 9.11 3.05
N ASN A 96 -0.12 9.18 3.57
CA ASN A 96 -0.45 8.65 4.90
C ASN A 96 0.07 7.22 5.11
N SER A 97 -0.22 6.29 4.20
CA SER A 97 0.18 4.88 4.34
C SER A 97 1.70 4.68 4.39
N GLY A 98 2.47 5.43 3.59
CA GLY A 98 3.94 5.32 3.61
C GLY A 98 4.54 5.94 4.87
N VAL A 99 4.02 7.07 5.32
CA VAL A 99 4.49 7.73 6.54
C VAL A 99 4.13 6.90 7.78
N GLU A 100 2.92 6.35 7.86
CA GLU A 100 2.52 5.40 8.90
C GLU A 100 3.43 4.17 8.92
N ALA A 101 3.69 3.57 7.75
CA ALA A 101 4.62 2.46 7.63
C ALA A 101 6.03 2.81 8.15
N ALA A 102 6.55 3.99 7.81
CA ALA A 102 7.85 4.45 8.30
C ALA A 102 7.88 4.63 9.83
N ILE A 103 6.81 5.19 10.41
CA ILE A 103 6.67 5.36 11.86
C ILE A 103 6.66 4.01 12.58
N ASP A 104 5.86 3.06 12.09
CA ASP A 104 5.72 1.72 12.69
C ASP A 104 7.02 0.93 12.59
N LEU A 105 7.65 0.94 11.42
CA LEU A 105 8.93 0.25 11.19
C LEU A 105 10.05 0.85 12.02
N ALA A 106 10.07 2.15 12.25
CA ALA A 106 11.10 2.79 13.09
C ALA A 106 11.16 2.24 14.52
N GLY A 107 10.04 1.67 15.03
CA GLY A 107 10.01 0.98 16.32
C GLY A 107 10.60 -0.44 16.32
N VAL A 108 10.91 -0.99 15.16
CA VAL A 108 11.30 -2.41 14.98
C VAL A 108 12.67 -2.56 14.33
N VAL A 109 12.96 -1.73 13.33
CA VAL A 109 14.17 -1.81 12.51
C VAL A 109 15.29 -0.90 13.04
N GLU A 110 16.50 -1.08 12.53
CA GLU A 110 17.63 -0.21 12.87
C GLU A 110 17.43 1.20 12.31
N HIS A 111 17.05 1.28 11.03
CA HIS A 111 16.93 2.56 10.32
C HIS A 111 15.89 2.48 9.20
N VAL A 112 15.16 3.56 8.99
CA VAL A 112 14.20 3.73 7.89
C VAL A 112 14.64 4.87 6.97
N THR A 113 14.70 4.63 5.67
CA THR A 113 14.81 5.69 4.66
C THR A 113 13.47 5.84 3.95
N LEU A 114 12.76 6.94 4.19
CA LEU A 114 11.49 7.26 3.52
C LEU A 114 11.79 8.09 2.27
N LEU A 115 11.45 7.56 1.09
CA LEU A 115 11.63 8.25 -0.19
C LEU A 115 10.28 8.71 -0.74
N GLU A 116 10.17 10.00 -1.07
CA GLU A 116 9.00 10.59 -1.71
C GLU A 116 9.39 11.20 -3.06
N PHE A 117 8.61 10.88 -4.09
CA PHE A 117 8.79 11.37 -5.45
C PHE A 117 8.55 12.88 -5.57
N ALA A 118 7.59 13.43 -4.81
CA ALA A 118 7.23 14.83 -4.81
C ALA A 118 8.21 15.69 -3.97
N PRO A 119 8.21 17.03 -4.14
CA PRO A 119 9.02 17.94 -3.32
C PRO A 119 8.54 18.04 -1.87
N GLU A 120 7.39 17.46 -1.56
CA GLU A 120 6.78 17.44 -0.22
C GLU A 120 6.02 16.15 0.04
N MET A 121 5.89 15.76 1.29
CA MET A 121 5.01 14.66 1.70
C MET A 121 3.55 15.12 1.63
N LYS A 122 2.66 14.20 1.24
CA LYS A 122 1.20 14.42 1.17
C LYS A 122 0.44 13.81 2.35
N ALA A 123 1.15 13.27 3.34
CA ALA A 123 0.56 12.77 4.57
C ALA A 123 0.00 13.91 5.41
N ASP A 124 -0.94 13.59 6.31
CA ASP A 124 -1.48 14.53 7.28
C ASP A 124 -0.37 15.11 8.16
N GLN A 125 -0.51 16.38 8.55
CA GLN A 125 0.56 17.11 9.26
C GLN A 125 0.99 16.41 10.55
N VAL A 126 0.06 15.82 11.28
CA VAL A 126 0.37 15.08 12.52
C VAL A 126 1.30 13.89 12.27
N LEU A 127 1.14 13.21 11.15
CA LEU A 127 2.01 12.09 10.75
C LEU A 127 3.37 12.61 10.31
N GLN A 128 3.41 13.71 9.54
CA GLN A 128 4.66 14.35 9.14
C GLN A 128 5.48 14.81 10.33
N ASP A 129 4.85 15.46 11.33
CA ASP A 129 5.53 15.91 12.54
C ASP A 129 6.07 14.71 13.33
N LYS A 130 5.28 13.63 13.42
CA LYS A 130 5.70 12.42 14.11
C LYS A 130 6.91 11.77 13.43
N VAL A 131 6.86 11.53 12.11
CA VAL A 131 7.97 10.87 11.40
C VAL A 131 9.26 11.71 11.45
N ARG A 132 9.16 13.04 11.36
CA ARG A 132 10.31 13.95 11.47
C ARG A 132 10.94 13.96 12.87
N SER A 133 10.18 13.61 13.92
CA SER A 133 10.69 13.54 15.29
C SER A 133 11.51 12.28 15.58
N LEU A 134 11.49 11.28 14.68
CA LEU A 134 12.17 10.01 14.87
C LEU A 134 13.63 10.11 14.43
N LYS A 135 14.55 9.70 15.33
CA LYS A 135 16.01 9.84 15.11
C LYS A 135 16.59 8.83 14.11
N ASN A 136 15.88 7.73 13.89
CA ASN A 136 16.29 6.65 13.01
C ASN A 136 15.48 6.62 11.70
N VAL A 137 14.94 7.77 11.29
CA VAL A 137 14.23 7.93 10.02
C VAL A 137 14.85 9.07 9.24
N ASP A 138 15.34 8.78 8.03
CA ASP A 138 15.73 9.79 7.04
C ASP A 138 14.62 9.96 6.01
N ILE A 139 14.35 11.19 5.63
CA ILE A 139 13.34 11.55 4.63
C ILE A 139 14.03 12.17 3.42
N ILE A 140 13.84 11.55 2.26
CA ILE A 140 14.38 12.02 0.98
C ILE A 140 13.21 12.40 0.08
N LEU A 141 13.11 13.68 -0.23
CA LEU A 141 12.12 14.24 -1.15
C LEU A 141 12.69 14.35 -2.56
N ASN A 142 11.85 14.54 -3.57
CA ASN A 142 12.24 14.55 -4.98
C ASN A 142 12.95 13.26 -5.44
N ALA A 143 12.74 12.15 -4.76
CA ALA A 143 13.42 10.89 -5.01
C ALA A 143 12.59 10.00 -5.95
N GLN A 144 13.02 9.86 -7.17
CA GLN A 144 12.46 8.88 -8.10
C GLN A 144 13.19 7.55 -7.93
N THR A 145 12.59 6.57 -7.27
CA THR A 145 13.15 5.22 -7.23
C THR A 145 13.26 4.65 -8.65
N THR A 146 14.44 4.18 -9.02
CA THR A 146 14.74 3.69 -10.37
C THR A 146 14.99 2.19 -10.41
N GLU A 147 15.48 1.59 -9.32
CA GLU A 147 15.78 0.15 -9.28
C GLU A 147 15.78 -0.37 -7.84
N VAL A 148 15.34 -1.61 -7.64
CA VAL A 148 15.58 -2.40 -6.43
C VAL A 148 16.78 -3.31 -6.68
N VAL A 149 17.84 -3.12 -5.91
CA VAL A 149 19.10 -3.86 -6.06
C VAL A 149 19.16 -5.01 -5.08
N GLY A 150 19.73 -6.14 -5.50
CA GLY A 150 19.93 -7.29 -4.63
C GLY A 150 21.01 -8.23 -5.13
N ASP A 151 21.34 -9.24 -4.32
CA ASP A 151 22.39 -10.22 -4.57
C ASP A 151 21.90 -11.49 -5.31
N GLY A 152 20.66 -11.45 -5.81
CA GLY A 152 19.98 -12.60 -6.42
C GLY A 152 19.12 -13.39 -5.43
N SER A 153 19.42 -13.36 -4.14
CA SER A 153 18.66 -14.03 -3.08
C SER A 153 17.77 -13.08 -2.27
N LYS A 154 18.24 -11.86 -2.05
CA LYS A 154 17.54 -10.82 -1.25
C LYS A 154 17.89 -9.42 -1.73
N VAL A 155 17.11 -8.45 -1.29
CA VAL A 155 17.40 -7.02 -1.46
C VAL A 155 18.66 -6.64 -0.67
N THR A 156 19.52 -5.81 -1.27
CA THR A 156 20.70 -5.21 -0.64
C THR A 156 20.71 -3.69 -0.74
N GLY A 157 19.78 -3.12 -1.50
CA GLY A 157 19.67 -1.68 -1.66
C GLY A 157 18.62 -1.28 -2.66
N LEU A 158 18.53 0.02 -2.91
CA LEU A 158 17.76 0.61 -4.00
C LEU A 158 18.53 1.76 -4.64
N GLN A 159 18.21 2.06 -5.87
CA GLN A 159 18.68 3.24 -6.58
C GLN A 159 17.54 4.23 -6.75
N TYR A 160 17.87 5.50 -6.65
CA TYR A 160 16.93 6.58 -6.96
C TYR A 160 17.66 7.72 -7.67
N ARG A 161 16.90 8.48 -8.47
CA ARG A 161 17.36 9.73 -9.07
C ARG A 161 16.78 10.91 -8.31
N ASP A 162 17.64 11.84 -7.92
CA ASP A 162 17.18 13.16 -7.47
C ASP A 162 16.58 13.92 -8.66
N ARG A 163 15.30 14.28 -8.53
CA ARG A 163 14.55 14.94 -9.63
C ARG A 163 14.89 16.41 -9.81
N VAL A 164 15.64 16.99 -8.88
CA VAL A 164 16.10 18.39 -8.96
C VAL A 164 17.47 18.48 -9.62
N SER A 165 18.45 17.70 -9.12
CA SER A 165 19.82 17.71 -9.67
C SER A 165 19.98 16.77 -10.86
N GLY A 166 19.18 15.71 -10.94
CA GLY A 166 19.32 14.62 -11.92
C GLY A 166 20.32 13.54 -11.52
N ASP A 167 20.94 13.67 -10.35
CA ASP A 167 21.97 12.75 -9.89
C ASP A 167 21.36 11.40 -9.47
N GLU A 168 22.12 10.33 -9.72
CA GLU A 168 21.78 9.00 -9.28
C GLU A 168 22.40 8.71 -7.90
N HIS A 169 21.62 8.09 -7.03
CA HIS A 169 22.00 7.77 -5.66
C HIS A 169 21.68 6.32 -5.34
N HIS A 170 22.41 5.77 -4.36
CA HIS A 170 22.19 4.43 -3.84
C HIS A 170 21.94 4.46 -2.33
N VAL A 171 20.91 3.72 -1.89
CA VAL A 171 20.62 3.47 -0.47
C VAL A 171 20.91 1.99 -0.18
N ALA A 172 21.83 1.72 0.72
CA ALA A 172 22.12 0.37 1.20
C ALA A 172 21.08 -0.09 2.22
N LEU A 173 20.62 -1.34 2.11
CA LEU A 173 19.56 -1.94 2.94
C LEU A 173 19.99 -3.27 3.55
#